data_0b62a4a15c335e10184bfdb995651c9a
#
_entry.id   0b62a4a15c335e10184bfdb995651c9a
#
_cell.length_a   1.000
_cell.length_b   1.000
_cell.length_c   1.000
_cell.angle_alpha   90.00
_cell.angle_beta   90.00
_cell.angle_gamma   90.00
#
_symmetry.space_group_name_H-M   'P 1'
#
loop_
_entity.id
_entity.type
_entity.pdbx_description
1 polymer ?
#
loop_
_entity_poly.entity_id
_entity_poly.type
_entity_poly.pdbx_seq_one_letter_code
_entity_poly.pdbx_strand_id
1 'polypeptide(L)'
;MERLLIHQLLKWKESTHRKPLVLEGARQVGKTWLLREIGKKYFKDVCYINFEQKDRLESIFAGDLSPQFIIEQLSIYHGKPIKPQTTLIVFDEVQEMPRALTSLKYFCEEAPEYAICCAGSLLGIALHEGTSFPVGKTDFLHLYPLTFKEFLLANGEQMLVDYIQQGNRNVKAFEPRLIDYLKRYMIVGGMPAVVNEWLDTKDFTKVEKIQKQLIAAYQKDFSKHAPHQMVEKIRYVWNSITSQLAKENKKFVYGLVREGARAREYEDAIMWLCDAGETIRTHNVSKPDVPISAYVDLKSFKVFLLDVGLLRAMSGVSPKVILDGSRIFEEFKGALTEQFVCQELQQFSDTLQTNYYWTSSATSEIDFIISDGLDVYPLEVKAGVTMNAKSLKLYVEKYSPKWAIRTSLLPYERNAEAKMLNIPLYMLFVLGKELETES
;
A
#
# COMPACT_ATOMS: atom_id res chain seq x y z
N MET A 1 17.44 0.44 3.80
CA MET A 1 16.80 0.09 2.51
C MET A 1 16.32 1.37 1.85
N GLU A 2 16.43 1.49 0.55
CA GLU A 2 15.89 2.63 -0.19
C GLU A 2 14.37 2.49 -0.33
N ARG A 3 13.65 3.63 -0.19
CA ARG A 3 12.20 3.70 -0.37
C ARG A 3 11.92 4.67 -1.52
N LEU A 4 11.14 4.22 -2.49
CA LEU A 4 10.83 5.01 -3.69
C LEU A 4 10.04 6.28 -3.38
N LEU A 5 9.26 6.27 -2.30
CA LEU A 5 8.51 7.44 -1.84
C LEU A 5 9.41 8.64 -1.49
N ILE A 6 10.72 8.42 -1.29
CA ILE A 6 11.69 9.50 -1.04
C ILE A 6 11.71 10.53 -2.19
N HIS A 7 11.46 10.11 -3.42
CA HIS A 7 11.39 11.02 -4.57
C HIS A 7 10.20 12.00 -4.48
N GLN A 8 9.07 11.53 -3.99
CA GLN A 8 7.89 12.39 -3.78
C GLN A 8 8.11 13.33 -2.58
N LEU A 9 8.74 12.84 -1.52
CA LEU A 9 9.12 13.66 -0.38
C LEU A 9 10.11 14.78 -0.77
N LEU A 10 11.03 14.51 -1.70
CA LEU A 10 11.93 15.53 -2.23
C LEU A 10 11.19 16.57 -3.08
N LYS A 11 10.29 16.14 -3.95
CA LYS A 11 9.41 17.07 -4.70
C LYS A 11 8.59 17.94 -3.75
N TRP A 12 8.02 17.35 -2.69
CA TRP A 12 7.32 18.09 -1.65
C TRP A 12 8.24 19.12 -0.98
N LYS A 13 9.45 18.72 -0.58
CA LYS A 13 10.44 19.62 0.05
C LYS A 13 10.76 20.82 -0.83
N GLU A 14 10.88 20.65 -2.14
CA GLU A 14 11.27 21.68 -3.13
C GLU A 14 10.08 22.53 -3.60
N SER A 15 8.85 22.13 -3.29
CA SER A 15 7.65 22.87 -3.70
C SER A 15 7.58 24.25 -3.07
N THR A 16 7.31 25.26 -3.89
CA THR A 16 7.08 26.66 -3.44
C THR A 16 5.75 26.85 -2.71
N HIS A 17 4.79 25.95 -2.95
CA HIS A 17 3.46 25.94 -2.32
C HIS A 17 3.29 24.78 -1.35
N ARG A 18 4.39 24.36 -0.74
CA ARG A 18 4.42 23.25 0.22
C ARG A 18 3.49 23.52 1.40
N LYS A 19 2.65 22.53 1.71
CA LYS A 19 1.87 22.46 2.94
C LYS A 19 2.53 21.49 3.92
N PRO A 20 2.20 21.55 5.23
CA PRO A 20 2.56 20.47 6.15
C PRO A 20 2.16 19.12 5.58
N LEU A 21 3.06 18.14 5.63
CA LEU A 21 2.85 16.82 5.04
C LEU A 21 2.38 15.82 6.09
N VAL A 22 1.36 15.06 5.75
CA VAL A 22 0.88 13.90 6.52
C VAL A 22 1.28 12.61 5.80
N LEU A 23 2.15 11.83 6.43
CA LEU A 23 2.58 10.52 5.93
C LEU A 23 1.72 9.44 6.56
N GLU A 24 0.80 8.91 5.77
CA GLU A 24 -0.11 7.83 6.15
C GLU A 24 0.47 6.45 5.83
N GLY A 25 -0.18 5.42 6.32
CA GLY A 25 0.12 4.02 6.04
C GLY A 25 0.03 3.14 7.29
N ALA A 26 -0.08 1.85 7.10
CA ALA A 26 -0.20 0.87 8.17
C ALA A 26 0.93 0.96 9.20
N ARG A 27 0.74 0.34 10.35
CA ARG A 27 1.82 0.18 11.33
C ARG A 27 2.99 -0.62 10.74
N GLN A 28 4.22 -0.26 11.15
CA GLN A 28 5.45 -0.98 10.84
C GLN A 28 5.85 -1.00 9.34
N VAL A 29 5.23 -0.17 8.48
CA VAL A 29 5.66 0.01 7.07
C VAL A 29 6.89 0.93 6.92
N GLY A 30 7.37 1.54 8.03
CA GLY A 30 8.62 2.30 8.07
C GLY A 30 8.48 3.82 7.97
N LYS A 31 7.32 4.41 8.34
CA LYS A 31 7.06 5.87 8.30
C LYS A 31 8.11 6.66 9.08
N THR A 32 8.28 6.36 10.35
CA THR A 32 9.27 7.01 11.24
C THR A 32 10.69 6.92 10.69
N TRP A 33 11.07 5.73 10.19
CA TRP A 33 12.39 5.53 9.58
C TRP A 33 12.57 6.43 8.36
N LEU A 34 11.57 6.49 7.47
CA LEU A 34 11.64 7.29 6.24
C LEU A 34 11.76 8.79 6.54
N LEU A 35 10.98 9.31 7.49
CA LEU A 35 11.06 10.72 7.89
C LEU A 35 12.39 11.08 8.54
N ARG A 36 12.95 10.20 9.37
CA ARG A 36 14.29 10.38 9.93
C ARG A 36 15.38 10.32 8.87
N GLU A 37 15.25 9.43 7.90
CA GLU A 37 16.23 9.25 6.82
C GLU A 37 16.25 10.47 5.89
N ILE A 38 15.08 10.99 5.48
CA ILE A 38 15.01 12.21 4.67
C ILE A 38 15.53 13.42 5.44
N GLY A 39 15.18 13.54 6.72
CA GLY A 39 15.69 14.58 7.57
C GLY A 39 17.21 14.58 7.66
N LYS A 40 17.81 13.41 7.92
CA LYS A 40 19.26 13.23 8.01
C LYS A 40 19.99 13.53 6.70
N LYS A 41 19.43 13.13 5.56
CA LYS A 41 20.11 13.27 4.25
C LYS A 41 19.91 14.64 3.59
N TYR A 42 18.78 15.27 3.79
CA TYR A 42 18.37 16.42 2.97
C TYR A 42 18.06 17.69 3.75
N PHE A 43 18.14 17.65 5.09
CA PHE A 43 18.03 18.81 5.97
C PHE A 43 19.30 18.97 6.81
N LYS A 44 19.53 20.17 7.33
CA LYS A 44 20.70 20.42 8.22
C LYS A 44 20.45 19.94 9.65
N ASP A 45 19.17 19.93 10.07
CA ASP A 45 18.75 19.50 11.40
C ASP A 45 17.34 18.87 11.36
N VAL A 46 17.00 18.09 12.39
CA VAL A 46 15.70 17.41 12.50
C VAL A 46 15.18 17.58 13.92
N CYS A 47 14.11 18.33 14.08
CA CYS A 47 13.36 18.39 15.33
C CYS A 47 12.32 17.25 15.35
N TYR A 48 12.67 16.14 15.99
CA TYR A 48 11.81 14.95 16.07
C TYR A 48 11.04 14.92 17.38
N ILE A 49 9.71 14.87 17.27
CA ILE A 49 8.75 14.87 18.37
C ILE A 49 7.92 13.60 18.29
N ASN A 50 7.95 12.76 19.33
CA ASN A 50 7.11 11.57 19.44
C ASN A 50 6.01 11.83 20.48
N PHE A 51 4.76 11.85 20.04
CA PHE A 51 3.62 12.13 20.90
C PHE A 51 3.15 10.94 21.76
N GLU A 52 3.74 9.77 21.65
CA GLU A 52 3.55 8.73 22.68
C GLU A 52 4.06 9.18 24.05
N GLN A 53 4.98 10.14 24.10
CA GLN A 53 5.49 10.75 25.33
C GLN A 53 4.70 12.01 25.70
N LYS A 54 3.38 11.88 25.95
CA LYS A 54 2.41 12.98 26.11
C LYS A 54 2.78 13.98 27.21
N ASP A 55 3.22 13.52 28.36
CA ASP A 55 3.30 14.31 29.62
C ASP A 55 4.15 15.57 29.50
N ARG A 56 5.15 15.57 28.62
CA ARG A 56 6.06 16.73 28.42
C ARG A 56 5.64 17.67 27.30
N LEU A 57 4.77 17.21 26.41
CA LEU A 57 4.42 17.91 25.16
C LEU A 57 3.01 18.52 25.23
N GLU A 58 2.16 17.99 26.10
CA GLU A 58 0.76 18.41 26.20
C GLU A 58 0.65 19.93 26.47
N SER A 59 1.49 20.46 27.35
CA SER A 59 1.50 21.87 27.68
C SER A 59 1.83 22.80 26.49
N ILE A 60 2.63 22.33 25.52
CA ILE A 60 2.99 23.08 24.31
C ILE A 60 1.76 23.28 23.41
N PHE A 61 0.91 22.27 23.33
CA PHE A 61 -0.27 22.27 22.45
C PHE A 61 -1.58 22.56 23.18
N ALA A 62 -1.58 22.71 24.52
CA ALA A 62 -2.79 22.95 25.29
C ALA A 62 -3.37 24.38 25.13
N GLY A 63 -2.49 25.36 24.90
CA GLY A 63 -2.83 26.77 24.84
C GLY A 63 -2.88 27.37 23.44
N ASP A 64 -1.99 28.32 23.18
CA ASP A 64 -1.81 29.00 21.90
C ASP A 64 -1.24 28.04 20.84
N LEU A 65 -1.88 27.96 19.68
CA LEU A 65 -1.45 27.15 18.53
C LEU A 65 -0.77 27.98 17.44
N SER A 66 -0.41 29.25 17.74
CA SER A 66 0.33 30.06 16.78
C SER A 66 1.69 29.43 16.46
N PRO A 67 2.11 29.44 15.18
CA PRO A 67 3.39 28.87 14.78
C PRO A 67 4.57 29.44 15.56
N GLN A 68 4.55 30.76 15.85
CA GLN A 68 5.62 31.40 16.59
C GLN A 68 5.78 30.81 17.99
N PHE A 69 4.68 30.68 18.74
CA PHE A 69 4.71 30.11 20.09
C PHE A 69 5.19 28.65 20.05
N ILE A 70 4.64 27.85 19.14
CA ILE A 70 5.02 26.41 19.02
C ILE A 70 6.50 26.28 18.66
N ILE A 71 7.02 27.05 17.71
CA ILE A 71 8.44 27.03 17.31
C ILE A 71 9.36 27.43 18.47
N GLU A 72 9.02 28.42 19.25
CA GLU A 72 9.80 28.80 20.44
C GLU A 72 9.85 27.65 21.45
N GLN A 73 8.71 27.05 21.79
CA GLN A 73 8.63 25.96 22.75
C GLN A 73 9.38 24.70 22.23
N LEU A 74 9.19 24.35 20.96
CA LEU A 74 9.89 23.22 20.36
C LEU A 74 11.40 23.47 20.22
N SER A 75 11.84 24.71 20.01
CA SER A 75 13.27 25.07 20.00
C SER A 75 13.91 24.84 21.36
N ILE A 76 13.20 25.18 22.44
CA ILE A 76 13.65 24.93 23.83
C ILE A 76 13.70 23.41 24.08
N TYR A 77 12.65 22.69 23.69
CA TYR A 77 12.57 21.22 23.83
C TYR A 77 13.69 20.50 23.05
N HIS A 78 13.93 20.96 21.83
CA HIS A 78 14.98 20.41 20.93
C HIS A 78 16.40 20.80 21.37
N GLY A 79 16.55 21.85 22.17
CA GLY A 79 17.83 22.40 22.61
C GLY A 79 18.60 23.18 21.52
N LYS A 80 17.94 23.49 20.40
CA LYS A 80 18.49 24.24 19.26
C LYS A 80 17.41 25.06 18.60
N PRO A 81 17.74 26.22 17.97
CA PRO A 81 16.80 27.01 17.20
C PRO A 81 16.29 26.23 15.99
N ILE A 82 14.98 26.13 15.84
CA ILE A 82 14.33 25.60 14.64
C ILE A 82 14.37 26.68 13.56
N LYS A 83 15.05 26.42 12.46
CA LYS A 83 15.25 27.38 11.38
C LYS A 83 14.41 27.04 10.16
N PRO A 84 13.72 28.00 9.54
CA PRO A 84 13.00 27.79 8.29
C PRO A 84 13.89 27.11 7.24
N GLN A 85 13.29 26.29 6.38
CA GLN A 85 13.90 25.60 5.23
C GLN A 85 15.07 24.65 5.57
N THR A 86 15.72 24.77 6.71
CA THR A 86 16.91 23.96 7.06
C THR A 86 16.65 22.92 8.13
N THR A 87 15.63 23.10 8.97
CA THR A 87 15.20 22.14 9.98
C THR A 87 13.92 21.44 9.51
N LEU A 88 13.91 20.11 9.50
CA LEU A 88 12.69 19.33 9.36
C LEU A 88 12.06 19.11 10.73
N ILE A 89 10.81 19.53 10.89
CA ILE A 89 10.00 19.19 12.06
C ILE A 89 9.25 17.90 11.77
N VAL A 90 9.40 16.90 12.63
CA VAL A 90 8.70 15.61 12.51
C VAL A 90 7.80 15.40 13.71
N PHE A 91 6.49 15.33 13.48
CA PHE A 91 5.47 14.96 14.44
C PHE A 91 5.13 13.47 14.24
N ASP A 92 5.67 12.61 15.08
CA ASP A 92 5.44 11.17 15.03
C ASP A 92 4.34 10.75 16.00
N GLU A 93 3.53 9.74 15.61
CA GLU A 93 2.32 9.29 16.31
C GLU A 93 1.36 10.46 16.62
N VAL A 94 1.15 11.31 15.60
CA VAL A 94 0.44 12.59 15.75
C VAL A 94 -1.04 12.43 16.17
N GLN A 95 -1.65 11.25 15.95
CA GLN A 95 -2.99 10.93 16.45
C GLN A 95 -3.08 10.96 17.97
N GLU A 96 -1.97 10.79 18.68
CA GLU A 96 -1.91 10.89 20.14
C GLU A 96 -2.01 12.33 20.65
N MET A 97 -1.86 13.34 19.75
CA MET A 97 -1.95 14.76 20.07
C MET A 97 -2.83 15.49 19.03
N PRO A 98 -4.18 15.40 19.12
CA PRO A 98 -5.10 16.01 18.15
C PRO A 98 -4.88 17.50 17.92
N ARG A 99 -4.46 18.24 18.95
CA ARG A 99 -4.17 19.66 18.84
C ARG A 99 -2.92 19.96 18.01
N ALA A 100 -1.95 19.04 17.94
CA ALA A 100 -0.82 19.16 17.02
C ALA A 100 -1.27 19.04 15.57
N LEU A 101 -2.23 18.16 15.25
CA LEU A 101 -2.87 18.11 13.92
C LEU A 101 -3.58 19.43 13.60
N THR A 102 -4.34 19.98 14.56
CA THR A 102 -5.02 21.28 14.38
C THR A 102 -4.02 22.41 14.10
N SER A 103 -2.84 22.40 14.72
CA SER A 103 -1.81 23.43 14.51
C SER A 103 -1.28 23.49 13.08
N LEU A 104 -1.34 22.40 12.32
CA LEU A 104 -0.88 22.35 10.93
C LEU A 104 -1.59 23.38 10.03
N LYS A 105 -2.86 23.71 10.34
CA LYS A 105 -3.59 24.77 9.64
C LYS A 105 -2.85 26.11 9.76
N TYR A 106 -2.46 26.47 10.97
CA TYR A 106 -1.79 27.75 11.24
C TYR A 106 -0.39 27.78 10.63
N PHE A 107 0.34 26.66 10.67
CA PHE A 107 1.62 26.55 9.95
C PHE A 107 1.47 26.73 8.45
N CYS A 108 0.43 26.15 7.84
CA CYS A 108 0.16 26.35 6.42
C CYS A 108 -0.15 27.79 6.04
N GLU A 109 -0.88 28.53 6.91
CA GLU A 109 -1.37 29.87 6.63
C GLU A 109 -0.36 30.97 7.02
N GLU A 110 0.35 30.83 8.12
CA GLU A 110 1.14 31.87 8.77
C GLU A 110 2.65 31.61 8.72
N ALA A 111 3.08 30.36 8.53
CA ALA A 111 4.50 29.97 8.57
C ALA A 111 4.85 28.85 7.56
N PRO A 112 4.50 29.00 6.27
CA PRO A 112 4.70 27.95 5.25
C PRO A 112 6.18 27.65 4.97
N GLU A 113 7.09 28.52 5.39
CA GLU A 113 8.53 28.33 5.24
C GLU A 113 9.09 27.19 6.13
N TYR A 114 8.38 26.77 7.19
CA TYR A 114 8.78 25.64 8.01
C TYR A 114 8.38 24.31 7.37
N ALA A 115 9.32 23.40 7.28
CA ALA A 115 9.08 22.04 6.76
C ALA A 115 8.57 21.16 7.90
N ILE A 116 7.30 20.75 7.83
CA ILE A 116 6.67 19.88 8.83
C ILE A 116 6.17 18.62 8.17
N CYS A 117 6.58 17.46 8.71
CA CYS A 117 6.04 16.15 8.35
C CYS A 117 5.40 15.52 9.60
N CYS A 118 4.19 15.03 9.43
CA CYS A 118 3.50 14.25 10.46
C CYS A 118 3.46 12.78 10.04
N ALA A 119 3.61 11.87 10.99
CA ALA A 119 3.36 10.45 10.79
C ALA A 119 2.37 9.95 11.84
N GLY A 120 1.51 9.06 11.42
CA GLY A 120 0.60 8.35 12.30
C GLY A 120 0.09 7.07 11.64
N SER A 121 -0.05 6.02 12.43
CA SER A 121 -0.43 4.72 11.91
C SER A 121 -1.94 4.47 11.85
N LEU A 122 -2.72 5.29 12.57
CA LEU A 122 -4.17 5.16 12.69
C LEU A 122 -4.87 6.49 12.40
N LEU A 123 -4.27 7.31 11.54
CA LEU A 123 -4.81 8.64 11.21
C LEU A 123 -6.19 8.55 10.59
N GLY A 124 -6.45 7.59 9.68
CA GLY A 124 -7.77 7.35 9.12
C GLY A 124 -8.83 7.10 10.20
N ILE A 125 -8.48 6.39 11.26
CA ILE A 125 -9.39 6.08 12.38
C ILE A 125 -9.53 7.28 13.33
N ALA A 126 -8.43 7.94 13.70
CA ALA A 126 -8.44 9.08 14.61
C ALA A 126 -9.26 10.27 14.09
N LEU A 127 -9.39 10.40 12.77
CA LEU A 127 -10.20 11.43 12.12
C LEU A 127 -11.71 11.28 12.37
N HIS A 128 -12.18 10.07 12.71
CA HIS A 128 -13.59 9.82 13.03
C HIS A 128 -13.98 10.25 14.45
N GLU A 129 -13.02 10.51 15.34
CA GLU A 129 -13.28 10.84 16.77
C GLU A 129 -13.41 12.35 17.06
N GLY A 130 -13.86 13.16 16.09
CA GLY A 130 -14.19 14.60 16.34
C GLY A 130 -12.97 15.52 16.36
N THR A 131 -11.84 15.09 15.85
CA THR A 131 -10.64 15.93 15.66
C THR A 131 -10.88 16.90 14.50
N SER A 132 -10.66 18.21 14.70
CA SER A 132 -10.67 19.19 13.61
C SER A 132 -9.46 18.98 12.72
N PHE A 133 -9.64 18.17 11.67
CA PHE A 133 -8.59 17.98 10.68
C PHE A 133 -8.45 19.23 9.78
N PRO A 134 -7.23 19.67 9.46
CA PRO A 134 -6.98 20.86 8.63
C PRO A 134 -7.23 20.60 7.14
N VAL A 135 -8.50 20.41 6.77
CA VAL A 135 -8.92 20.11 5.37
C VAL A 135 -8.36 21.17 4.41
N GLY A 136 -7.70 20.73 3.36
CA GLY A 136 -7.11 21.59 2.32
C GLY A 136 -5.84 22.34 2.74
N LYS A 137 -5.35 22.15 3.99
CA LYS A 137 -4.16 22.82 4.54
C LYS A 137 -2.97 21.88 4.75
N THR A 138 -3.10 20.63 4.32
CA THR A 138 -2.07 19.60 4.40
C THR A 138 -1.94 18.88 3.07
N ASP A 139 -0.74 18.41 2.76
CA ASP A 139 -0.45 17.45 1.71
C ASP A 139 -0.42 16.03 2.30
N PHE A 140 -0.72 15.03 1.47
CA PHE A 140 -0.75 13.63 1.90
C PHE A 140 0.17 12.79 1.05
N LEU A 141 0.88 11.86 1.68
CA LEU A 141 1.55 10.75 1.01
C LEU A 141 1.24 9.47 1.76
N HIS A 142 1.11 8.38 1.03
CA HIS A 142 0.83 7.08 1.61
C HIS A 142 2.03 6.14 1.46
N LEU A 143 2.50 5.56 2.57
CA LEU A 143 3.59 4.60 2.59
C LEU A 143 3.04 3.18 2.73
N TYR A 144 3.21 2.40 1.67
CA TYR A 144 2.88 0.97 1.62
C TYR A 144 4.08 0.10 2.06
N PRO A 145 3.91 -1.21 2.28
CA PRO A 145 5.04 -2.14 2.36
C PRO A 145 5.98 -2.00 1.15
N LEU A 146 7.21 -2.48 1.24
CA LEU A 146 8.14 -2.44 0.11
C LEU A 146 7.52 -3.11 -1.11
N THR A 147 7.60 -2.46 -2.27
CA THR A 147 7.26 -3.06 -3.55
C THR A 147 8.29 -4.10 -3.97
N PHE A 148 7.95 -4.93 -4.94
CA PHE A 148 8.91 -5.88 -5.52
C PHE A 148 10.15 -5.19 -6.07
N LYS A 149 10.00 -4.01 -6.69
CA LYS A 149 11.12 -3.19 -7.13
C LYS A 149 12.03 -2.79 -5.96
N GLU A 150 11.46 -2.28 -4.86
CA GLU A 150 12.22 -1.93 -3.65
C GLU A 150 12.91 -3.16 -3.04
N PHE A 151 12.28 -4.33 -3.11
CA PHE A 151 12.88 -5.59 -2.68
C PHE A 151 14.07 -6.01 -3.55
N LEU A 152 13.97 -5.86 -4.88
CA LEU A 152 15.11 -6.08 -5.80
C LEU A 152 16.27 -5.14 -5.47
N LEU A 153 16.02 -3.85 -5.30
CA LEU A 153 17.03 -2.86 -4.92
C LEU A 153 17.68 -3.21 -3.58
N ALA A 154 16.90 -3.63 -2.59
CA ALA A 154 17.41 -4.05 -1.29
C ALA A 154 18.29 -5.32 -1.37
N ASN A 155 18.06 -6.17 -2.36
CA ASN A 155 18.91 -7.36 -2.63
C ASN A 155 20.10 -7.06 -3.56
N GLY A 156 20.36 -5.80 -3.92
CA GLY A 156 21.51 -5.40 -4.73
C GLY A 156 21.31 -5.45 -6.24
N GLU A 157 20.06 -5.58 -6.73
CA GLU A 157 19.72 -5.71 -8.15
C GLU A 157 19.56 -4.34 -8.86
N GLN A 158 20.25 -3.30 -8.41
CA GLN A 158 20.16 -1.95 -8.97
C GLN A 158 20.35 -1.94 -10.49
N MET A 159 21.41 -2.57 -10.98
CA MET A 159 21.72 -2.59 -12.43
C MET A 159 20.60 -3.21 -13.27
N LEU A 160 19.97 -4.29 -12.76
CA LEU A 160 18.89 -4.97 -13.46
C LEU A 160 17.61 -4.12 -13.46
N VAL A 161 17.30 -3.49 -12.33
CA VAL A 161 16.16 -2.56 -12.21
C VAL A 161 16.34 -1.37 -13.14
N ASP A 162 17.52 -0.74 -13.16
CA ASP A 162 17.83 0.40 -14.03
C ASP A 162 17.74 0.02 -15.51
N TYR A 163 18.28 -1.14 -15.88
CA TYR A 163 18.19 -1.68 -17.24
C TYR A 163 16.74 -1.80 -17.71
N ILE A 164 15.86 -2.36 -16.88
CA ILE A 164 14.42 -2.48 -17.17
C ILE A 164 13.77 -1.08 -17.25
N GLN A 165 14.08 -0.19 -16.33
CA GLN A 165 13.49 1.16 -16.28
C GLN A 165 13.90 2.05 -17.46
N GLN A 166 15.06 1.83 -18.05
CA GLN A 166 15.52 2.52 -19.27
C GLN A 166 14.76 2.11 -20.54
N GLY A 167 13.79 1.19 -20.43
CA GLY A 167 12.97 0.74 -21.55
C GLY A 167 13.34 -0.63 -22.11
N ASN A 168 14.37 -1.28 -21.58
CA ASN A 168 14.76 -2.61 -22.02
C ASN A 168 13.78 -3.66 -21.48
N ARG A 169 12.96 -4.20 -22.36
CA ARG A 169 11.91 -5.18 -22.00
C ARG A 169 12.35 -6.64 -22.24
N ASN A 170 13.37 -6.85 -23.05
CA ASN A 170 13.91 -8.19 -23.29
C ASN A 170 14.91 -8.56 -22.18
N VAL A 171 14.40 -9.21 -21.14
CA VAL A 171 15.19 -9.68 -19.97
C VAL A 171 15.34 -11.20 -19.94
N LYS A 172 15.18 -11.88 -21.08
CA LYS A 172 15.16 -13.36 -21.17
C LYS A 172 16.36 -14.03 -20.48
N ALA A 173 17.55 -13.44 -20.59
CA ALA A 173 18.76 -13.95 -19.95
C ALA A 173 18.70 -13.88 -18.39
N PHE A 174 17.90 -12.97 -17.84
CA PHE A 174 17.77 -12.71 -16.40
C PHE A 174 16.45 -13.23 -15.82
N GLU A 175 15.56 -13.74 -16.67
CA GLU A 175 14.22 -14.22 -16.29
C GLU A 175 14.24 -15.26 -15.15
N PRO A 176 15.09 -16.31 -15.18
CA PRO A 176 15.15 -17.27 -14.08
C PRO A 176 15.50 -16.63 -12.73
N ARG A 177 16.38 -15.62 -12.75
CA ARG A 177 16.79 -14.87 -11.56
C ARG A 177 15.64 -13.98 -11.05
N LEU A 178 14.91 -13.31 -11.94
CA LEU A 178 13.75 -12.48 -11.59
C LEU A 178 12.61 -13.32 -11.01
N ILE A 179 12.35 -14.50 -11.59
CA ILE A 179 11.35 -15.45 -11.07
C ILE A 179 11.76 -15.97 -9.69
N ASP A 180 13.03 -16.24 -9.43
CA ASP A 180 13.51 -16.65 -8.12
C ASP A 180 13.30 -15.54 -7.08
N TYR A 181 13.63 -14.28 -7.42
CA TYR A 181 13.33 -13.14 -6.54
C TYR A 181 11.83 -12.95 -6.31
N LEU A 182 10.99 -13.14 -7.34
CA LEU A 182 9.53 -13.05 -7.20
C LEU A 182 9.00 -14.11 -6.21
N LYS A 183 9.48 -15.36 -6.32
CA LYS A 183 9.13 -16.41 -5.36
C LYS A 183 9.57 -16.04 -3.93
N ARG A 184 10.77 -15.52 -3.77
CA ARG A 184 11.27 -15.05 -2.46
C ARG A 184 10.43 -13.91 -1.92
N TYR A 185 10.05 -12.95 -2.76
CA TYR A 185 9.18 -11.86 -2.35
C TYR A 185 7.78 -12.34 -1.94
N MET A 186 7.20 -13.30 -2.64
CA MET A 186 5.93 -13.92 -2.23
C MET A 186 6.01 -14.62 -0.88
N ILE A 187 7.22 -15.06 -0.46
CA ILE A 187 7.45 -15.65 0.85
C ILE A 187 7.72 -14.57 1.91
N VAL A 188 8.60 -13.63 1.62
CA VAL A 188 9.09 -12.60 2.55
C VAL A 188 8.07 -11.47 2.69
N GLY A 189 7.48 -11.03 1.58
CA GLY A 189 6.66 -9.83 1.50
C GLY A 189 7.48 -8.54 1.50
N GLY A 190 6.79 -7.42 1.68
CA GLY A 190 7.36 -6.08 1.70
C GLY A 190 7.43 -5.43 3.09
N MET A 191 7.10 -6.14 4.17
CA MET A 191 7.22 -5.55 5.52
C MET A 191 8.68 -5.30 5.89
N PRO A 192 9.10 -4.05 6.24
CA PRO A 192 10.50 -3.70 6.43
C PRO A 192 11.26 -4.58 7.41
N ALA A 193 10.66 -4.93 8.54
CA ALA A 193 11.30 -5.79 9.53
C ALA A 193 11.57 -7.20 8.98
N VAL A 194 10.65 -7.72 8.16
CA VAL A 194 10.76 -9.03 7.53
C VAL A 194 11.82 -9.02 6.43
N VAL A 195 11.84 -7.95 5.61
CA VAL A 195 12.85 -7.80 4.55
C VAL A 195 14.24 -7.65 5.15
N ASN A 196 14.41 -6.89 6.24
CA ASN A 196 15.70 -6.79 6.94
C ASN A 196 16.17 -8.17 7.44
N GLU A 197 15.33 -8.92 8.13
CA GLU A 197 15.67 -10.28 8.60
C GLU A 197 16.09 -11.17 7.43
N TRP A 198 15.38 -11.09 6.30
CA TRP A 198 15.76 -11.82 5.08
C TRP A 198 17.12 -11.39 4.54
N LEU A 199 17.39 -10.08 4.48
CA LEU A 199 18.68 -9.57 3.97
C LEU A 199 19.85 -10.03 4.84
N ASP A 200 19.66 -10.02 6.14
CA ASP A 200 20.72 -10.36 7.12
C ASP A 200 20.97 -11.86 7.21
N THR A 201 19.93 -12.70 7.10
CA THR A 201 20.05 -14.12 7.46
C THR A 201 19.82 -15.09 6.30
N LYS A 202 19.05 -14.69 5.28
CA LYS A 202 18.56 -15.55 4.19
C LYS A 202 17.83 -16.83 4.71
N ASP A 203 17.28 -16.77 5.92
CA ASP A 203 16.62 -17.88 6.61
C ASP A 203 15.10 -17.65 6.68
N PHE A 204 14.34 -18.45 5.96
CA PHE A 204 12.88 -18.37 5.95
C PHE A 204 12.22 -18.73 7.28
N THR A 205 12.89 -19.50 8.14
CA THR A 205 12.36 -19.80 9.49
C THR A 205 12.35 -18.56 10.36
N LYS A 206 13.40 -17.75 10.28
CA LYS A 206 13.50 -16.47 10.99
C LYS A 206 12.51 -15.45 10.42
N VAL A 207 12.40 -15.36 9.07
CA VAL A 207 11.41 -14.56 8.37
C VAL A 207 10.01 -14.88 8.87
N GLU A 208 9.63 -16.16 8.93
CA GLU A 208 8.30 -16.59 9.38
C GLU A 208 8.04 -16.23 10.84
N LYS A 209 9.06 -16.29 11.69
CA LYS A 209 8.95 -15.85 13.09
C LYS A 209 8.58 -14.36 13.18
N ILE A 210 9.24 -13.49 12.42
CA ILE A 210 8.93 -12.05 12.38
C ILE A 210 7.53 -11.82 11.83
N GLN A 211 7.13 -12.50 10.76
CA GLN A 211 5.77 -12.39 10.22
C GLN A 211 4.70 -12.76 11.24
N LYS A 212 4.88 -13.87 11.98
CA LYS A 212 3.96 -14.29 13.06
C LYS A 212 3.90 -13.24 14.19
N GLN A 213 5.04 -12.61 14.52
CA GLN A 213 5.06 -11.53 15.50
C GLN A 213 4.29 -10.29 15.01
N LEU A 214 4.42 -9.91 13.73
CA LEU A 214 3.68 -8.81 13.13
C LEU A 214 2.16 -9.07 13.14
N ILE A 215 1.74 -10.26 12.73
CA ILE A 215 0.32 -10.67 12.73
C ILE A 215 -0.25 -10.59 14.15
N ALA A 216 0.50 -11.10 15.14
CA ALA A 216 0.10 -11.03 16.54
C ALA A 216 0.06 -9.58 17.07
N ALA A 217 0.96 -8.71 16.60
CA ALA A 217 0.96 -7.30 16.96
C ALA A 217 -0.29 -6.58 16.41
N TYR A 218 -0.65 -6.78 15.14
CA TYR A 218 -1.89 -6.23 14.57
C TYR A 218 -3.12 -6.67 15.37
N GLN A 219 -3.22 -7.95 15.71
CA GLN A 219 -4.35 -8.45 16.52
C GLN A 219 -4.42 -7.83 17.93
N LYS A 220 -3.29 -7.44 18.53
CA LYS A 220 -3.25 -6.69 19.79
C LYS A 220 -3.68 -5.24 19.59
N ASP A 221 -3.30 -4.64 18.48
CA ASP A 221 -3.68 -3.27 18.14
C ASP A 221 -5.18 -3.10 17.96
N PHE A 222 -5.89 -4.12 17.44
CA PHE A 222 -7.36 -4.13 17.41
C PHE A 222 -7.96 -3.90 18.80
N SER A 223 -7.40 -4.56 19.81
CA SER A 223 -7.89 -4.43 21.20
C SER A 223 -7.56 -3.09 21.84
N LYS A 224 -6.49 -2.42 21.38
CA LYS A 224 -6.02 -1.15 21.96
C LYS A 224 -6.74 0.05 21.36
N HIS A 225 -7.05 0.00 20.06
CA HIS A 225 -7.47 1.18 19.30
C HIS A 225 -8.88 1.11 18.71
N ALA A 226 -9.44 -0.09 18.54
CA ALA A 226 -10.80 -0.21 18.05
C ALA A 226 -11.83 -0.05 19.21
N PRO A 227 -13.04 0.47 18.92
CA PRO A 227 -14.14 0.45 19.89
C PRO A 227 -14.36 -0.97 20.43
N HIS A 228 -14.50 -1.10 21.74
CA HIS A 228 -14.54 -2.42 22.42
C HIS A 228 -15.54 -3.40 21.78
N GLN A 229 -16.72 -2.91 21.39
CA GLN A 229 -17.78 -3.71 20.73
C GLN A 229 -17.43 -4.16 19.30
N MET A 230 -16.39 -3.57 18.66
CA MET A 230 -15.95 -3.93 17.31
C MET A 230 -14.77 -4.91 17.30
N VAL A 231 -14.00 -5.01 18.37
CA VAL A 231 -12.77 -5.79 18.43
C VAL A 231 -12.97 -7.24 17.96
N GLU A 232 -14.01 -7.89 18.46
CA GLU A 232 -14.32 -9.28 18.10
C GLU A 232 -14.69 -9.41 16.61
N LYS A 233 -15.48 -8.47 16.08
CA LYS A 233 -15.88 -8.44 14.68
C LYS A 233 -14.68 -8.22 13.75
N ILE A 234 -13.77 -7.32 14.11
CA ILE A 234 -12.52 -7.07 13.38
C ILE A 234 -11.68 -8.35 13.33
N ARG A 235 -11.52 -9.06 14.45
CA ARG A 235 -10.82 -10.34 14.51
C ARG A 235 -11.45 -11.41 13.62
N TYR A 236 -12.78 -11.51 13.61
CA TYR A 236 -13.47 -12.44 12.72
C TYR A 236 -13.23 -12.12 11.24
N VAL A 237 -13.35 -10.85 10.85
CA VAL A 237 -13.06 -10.41 9.47
C VAL A 237 -11.61 -10.72 9.12
N TRP A 238 -10.64 -10.29 9.94
CA TRP A 238 -9.22 -10.53 9.75
C TRP A 238 -8.89 -12.01 9.54
N ASN A 239 -9.38 -12.89 10.41
CA ASN A 239 -9.12 -14.31 10.32
C ASN A 239 -9.81 -14.96 9.11
N SER A 240 -10.85 -14.37 8.54
CA SER A 240 -11.56 -14.92 7.38
C SER A 240 -10.84 -14.60 6.06
N ILE A 241 -9.93 -13.63 6.01
CA ILE A 241 -9.34 -13.12 4.75
C ILE A 241 -8.69 -14.25 3.94
N THR A 242 -7.94 -15.14 4.57
CA THR A 242 -7.32 -16.30 3.88
C THR A 242 -8.35 -17.19 3.22
N SER A 243 -9.46 -17.47 3.87
CA SER A 243 -10.57 -18.27 3.34
C SER A 243 -11.36 -17.55 2.26
N GLN A 244 -11.47 -16.21 2.35
CA GLN A 244 -12.10 -15.38 1.30
C GLN A 244 -11.30 -15.46 0.00
N LEU A 245 -9.97 -15.31 0.09
CA LEU A 245 -9.08 -15.29 -1.07
C LEU A 245 -8.79 -16.68 -1.66
N ALA A 246 -8.94 -17.74 -0.88
CA ALA A 246 -8.76 -19.12 -1.35
C ALA A 246 -9.87 -19.60 -2.29
N LYS A 247 -11.01 -18.88 -2.37
CA LYS A 247 -12.11 -19.26 -3.27
C LYS A 247 -11.80 -18.90 -4.73
N GLU A 248 -12.41 -19.60 -5.64
CA GLU A 248 -12.37 -19.29 -7.09
C GLU A 248 -12.95 -17.90 -7.36
N ASN A 249 -14.13 -17.61 -6.82
CA ASN A 249 -14.71 -16.26 -6.79
C ASN A 249 -14.33 -15.60 -5.46
N LYS A 250 -13.42 -14.63 -5.49
CA LYS A 250 -12.87 -13.95 -4.31
C LYS A 250 -13.76 -12.80 -3.79
N LYS A 251 -14.98 -12.66 -4.30
CA LYS A 251 -15.98 -11.76 -3.72
C LYS A 251 -16.14 -12.05 -2.23
N PHE A 252 -16.13 -10.99 -1.40
CA PHE A 252 -16.27 -11.12 0.04
C PHE A 252 -17.62 -11.73 0.42
N VAL A 253 -17.60 -12.80 1.20
CA VAL A 253 -18.78 -13.55 1.62
C VAL A 253 -18.89 -13.49 3.14
N TYR A 254 -19.90 -12.80 3.66
CA TYR A 254 -20.10 -12.63 5.10
C TYR A 254 -20.28 -13.97 5.84
N GLY A 255 -20.91 -14.96 5.21
CA GLY A 255 -21.05 -16.30 5.78
C GLY A 255 -19.72 -17.03 6.07
N LEU A 256 -18.59 -16.61 5.45
CA LEU A 256 -17.26 -17.12 5.77
C LEU A 256 -16.64 -16.44 7.01
N VAL A 257 -17.12 -15.27 7.37
CA VAL A 257 -16.71 -14.60 8.61
C VAL A 257 -17.30 -15.37 9.81
N ARG A 258 -18.60 -15.65 9.73
CA ARG A 258 -19.37 -16.46 10.70
C ARG A 258 -20.65 -16.96 10.03
N GLU A 259 -21.10 -18.15 10.37
CA GLU A 259 -22.38 -18.67 9.90
C GLU A 259 -23.53 -17.69 10.24
N GLY A 260 -24.37 -17.36 9.26
CA GLY A 260 -25.48 -16.42 9.40
C GLY A 260 -25.09 -14.93 9.44
N ALA A 261 -23.80 -14.59 9.29
CA ALA A 261 -23.34 -13.20 9.31
C ALA A 261 -23.94 -12.36 8.17
N ARG A 262 -24.28 -11.10 8.47
CA ARG A 262 -24.86 -10.13 7.55
C ARG A 262 -23.97 -8.92 7.39
N ALA A 263 -24.06 -8.24 6.23
CA ALA A 263 -23.27 -7.05 5.91
C ALA A 263 -23.29 -5.99 7.04
N ARG A 264 -24.48 -5.61 7.50
CA ARG A 264 -24.68 -4.60 8.54
C ARG A 264 -23.94 -4.87 9.89
N GLU A 265 -23.48 -6.09 10.09
CA GLU A 265 -22.82 -6.50 11.34
C GLU A 265 -21.31 -6.34 11.26
N TYR A 266 -20.74 -6.42 10.04
CA TYR A 266 -19.30 -6.48 9.81
C TYR A 266 -18.75 -5.39 8.90
N GLU A 267 -19.60 -4.56 8.25
CA GLU A 267 -19.17 -3.49 7.36
C GLU A 267 -18.22 -2.51 8.06
N ASP A 268 -18.57 -2.06 9.26
CA ASP A 268 -17.75 -1.15 10.07
C ASP A 268 -16.38 -1.78 10.42
N ALA A 269 -16.37 -3.10 10.68
CA ALA A 269 -15.12 -3.82 10.96
C ALA A 269 -14.21 -3.91 9.73
N ILE A 270 -14.78 -4.09 8.54
CA ILE A 270 -14.03 -4.07 7.28
C ILE A 270 -13.50 -2.66 7.02
N MET A 271 -14.33 -1.62 7.19
CA MET A 271 -13.90 -0.23 7.03
C MET A 271 -12.76 0.09 7.99
N TRP A 272 -12.88 -0.29 9.25
CA TRP A 272 -11.82 -0.08 10.24
C TRP A 272 -10.48 -0.66 9.79
N LEU A 273 -10.47 -1.90 9.29
CA LEU A 273 -9.24 -2.54 8.77
C LEU A 273 -8.68 -1.82 7.54
N CYS A 274 -9.53 -1.28 6.68
CA CYS A 274 -9.11 -0.47 5.53
C CYS A 274 -8.52 0.88 5.98
N ASP A 275 -9.17 1.56 6.93
CA ASP A 275 -8.74 2.86 7.45
C ASP A 275 -7.44 2.74 8.27
N ALA A 276 -7.21 1.58 8.91
CA ALA A 276 -5.94 1.21 9.54
C ALA A 276 -4.82 0.92 8.51
N GLY A 277 -5.16 0.80 7.23
CA GLY A 277 -4.23 0.45 6.15
C GLY A 277 -3.81 -1.03 6.15
N GLU A 278 -4.49 -1.88 6.92
CA GLU A 278 -4.14 -3.29 7.07
C GLU A 278 -4.75 -4.18 5.99
N THR A 279 -5.80 -3.66 5.33
CA THR A 279 -6.47 -4.31 4.21
C THR A 279 -6.75 -3.34 3.07
N ILE A 280 -6.88 -3.90 1.87
CA ILE A 280 -7.20 -3.18 0.64
C ILE A 280 -8.54 -3.70 0.15
N ARG A 281 -9.51 -2.81 0.00
CA ARG A 281 -10.84 -3.13 -0.54
C ARG A 281 -10.89 -2.82 -2.02
N THR A 282 -11.17 -3.82 -2.84
CA THR A 282 -11.29 -3.70 -4.29
C THR A 282 -12.76 -3.90 -4.69
N HIS A 283 -13.37 -2.90 -5.31
CA HIS A 283 -14.80 -2.89 -5.63
C HIS A 283 -15.11 -3.43 -7.03
N ASN A 284 -16.24 -4.12 -7.17
CA ASN A 284 -16.77 -4.45 -8.49
C ASN A 284 -17.29 -3.21 -9.20
N VAL A 285 -17.09 -3.14 -10.52
CA VAL A 285 -17.70 -2.13 -11.36
C VAL A 285 -18.72 -2.78 -12.30
N SER A 286 -19.92 -2.23 -12.34
CA SER A 286 -21.01 -2.71 -13.19
C SER A 286 -20.77 -2.43 -14.66
N LYS A 287 -20.08 -1.33 -14.96
CA LYS A 287 -19.62 -0.89 -16.27
C LYS A 287 -18.21 -0.30 -16.15
N PRO A 288 -17.23 -0.81 -16.88
CA PRO A 288 -15.88 -0.26 -16.89
C PRO A 288 -15.78 0.94 -17.85
N ASP A 289 -16.21 2.10 -17.40
CA ASP A 289 -16.28 3.34 -18.17
C ASP A 289 -15.86 4.53 -17.30
N VAL A 290 -15.52 5.66 -17.91
CA VAL A 290 -15.09 6.89 -17.22
C VAL A 290 -16.30 7.77 -16.89
N PRO A 291 -16.43 8.32 -15.68
CA PRO A 291 -15.58 8.07 -14.50
C PRO A 291 -15.93 6.73 -13.83
N ILE A 292 -14.92 5.91 -13.58
CA ILE A 292 -15.12 4.55 -13.07
C ILE A 292 -15.87 4.52 -11.73
N SER A 293 -15.69 5.55 -10.91
CA SER A 293 -16.37 5.69 -9.61
C SER A 293 -17.90 5.76 -9.71
N ALA A 294 -18.46 6.19 -10.85
CA ALA A 294 -19.90 6.24 -11.07
C ALA A 294 -20.55 4.85 -11.24
N TYR A 295 -19.75 3.84 -11.51
CA TYR A 295 -20.22 2.49 -11.83
C TYR A 295 -19.88 1.46 -10.74
N VAL A 296 -19.43 1.91 -9.57
CA VAL A 296 -19.06 1.05 -8.44
C VAL A 296 -20.27 0.35 -7.84
N ASP A 297 -20.18 -0.96 -7.70
CA ASP A 297 -21.11 -1.75 -6.89
C ASP A 297 -20.57 -1.89 -5.47
N LEU A 298 -21.06 -1.06 -4.55
CA LEU A 298 -20.64 -1.07 -3.14
C LEU A 298 -20.94 -2.38 -2.42
N LYS A 299 -21.85 -3.22 -2.93
CA LYS A 299 -22.22 -4.50 -2.32
C LYS A 299 -21.33 -5.66 -2.77
N SER A 300 -20.47 -5.43 -3.75
CA SER A 300 -19.62 -6.45 -4.33
C SER A 300 -18.17 -5.98 -4.30
N PHE A 301 -17.36 -6.60 -3.44
CA PHE A 301 -15.96 -6.23 -3.28
C PHE A 301 -15.12 -7.46 -2.88
N LYS A 302 -13.82 -7.35 -3.10
CA LYS A 302 -12.77 -8.25 -2.57
C LYS A 302 -12.04 -7.52 -1.43
N VAL A 303 -11.46 -8.29 -0.49
CA VAL A 303 -10.60 -7.75 0.56
C VAL A 303 -9.26 -8.47 0.52
N PHE A 304 -8.22 -7.72 0.24
CA PHE A 304 -6.83 -8.17 0.24
C PHE A 304 -6.13 -7.70 1.52
N LEU A 305 -5.06 -8.39 1.91
CA LEU A 305 -4.17 -7.89 2.96
C LEU A 305 -3.23 -6.81 2.40
N LEU A 306 -2.59 -6.06 3.29
CA LEU A 306 -1.58 -5.08 2.91
C LEU A 306 -0.31 -5.72 2.34
N ASP A 307 -0.04 -7.00 2.64
CA ASP A 307 1.24 -7.65 2.32
C ASP A 307 1.09 -9.13 1.98
N VAL A 308 1.72 -9.55 0.88
CA VAL A 308 1.67 -10.92 0.36
C VAL A 308 2.37 -11.92 1.29
N GLY A 309 3.47 -11.52 1.93
CA GLY A 309 4.20 -12.38 2.87
C GLY A 309 3.39 -12.65 4.14
N LEU A 310 2.64 -11.65 4.62
CA LEU A 310 1.73 -11.82 5.75
C LEU A 310 0.56 -12.74 5.37
N LEU A 311 -0.02 -12.61 4.17
CA LEU A 311 -1.08 -13.52 3.70
C LEU A 311 -0.56 -14.96 3.65
N ARG A 312 0.65 -15.17 3.10
CA ARG A 312 1.30 -16.49 3.06
C ARG A 312 1.46 -17.06 4.48
N ALA A 313 1.97 -16.24 5.43
CA ALA A 313 2.18 -16.67 6.80
C ALA A 313 0.86 -17.02 7.51
N MET A 314 -0.20 -16.22 7.32
CA MET A 314 -1.54 -16.48 7.86
C MET A 314 -2.17 -17.75 7.29
N SER A 315 -1.93 -18.04 6.02
CA SER A 315 -2.46 -19.26 5.37
C SER A 315 -1.71 -20.54 5.76
N GLY A 316 -0.57 -20.43 6.44
CA GLY A 316 0.25 -21.57 6.84
C GLY A 316 1.00 -22.25 5.68
N VAL A 317 1.05 -21.64 4.50
CA VAL A 317 1.79 -22.19 3.34
C VAL A 317 3.29 -22.15 3.61
N SER A 318 3.93 -23.31 3.57
CA SER A 318 5.38 -23.42 3.78
C SER A 318 6.17 -22.73 2.66
N PRO A 319 7.26 -22.01 2.98
CA PRO A 319 8.19 -21.48 1.99
C PRO A 319 8.65 -22.50 0.95
N LYS A 320 8.90 -23.74 1.37
CA LYS A 320 9.32 -24.84 0.51
C LYS A 320 8.34 -25.11 -0.63
N VAL A 321 7.04 -25.06 -0.36
CA VAL A 321 5.98 -25.29 -1.36
C VAL A 321 6.04 -24.27 -2.50
N ILE A 322 6.34 -23.01 -2.19
CA ILE A 322 6.45 -21.92 -3.18
C ILE A 322 7.73 -22.08 -4.01
N LEU A 323 8.84 -22.44 -3.37
CA LEU A 323 10.14 -22.60 -4.04
C LEU A 323 10.12 -23.81 -4.99
N ASP A 324 9.60 -24.94 -4.52
CA ASP A 324 9.59 -26.21 -5.27
C ASP A 324 8.50 -26.25 -6.37
N GLY A 325 7.51 -25.36 -6.33
CA GLY A 325 6.40 -25.32 -7.29
C GLY A 325 5.48 -26.54 -7.21
N SER A 326 5.22 -27.03 -5.99
CA SER A 326 4.38 -28.22 -5.75
C SER A 326 2.96 -28.06 -6.29
N ARG A 327 2.39 -29.11 -6.93
CA ARG A 327 1.00 -29.12 -7.44
C ARG A 327 -0.05 -28.92 -6.35
N ILE A 328 0.24 -29.30 -5.12
CA ILE A 328 -0.67 -29.12 -3.96
C ILE A 328 -0.97 -27.64 -3.69
N PHE A 329 -0.15 -26.74 -4.23
CA PHE A 329 -0.25 -25.30 -4.04
C PHE A 329 -1.05 -24.58 -5.16
N GLU A 330 -1.46 -25.27 -6.21
CA GLU A 330 -2.06 -24.67 -7.43
C GLU A 330 -3.27 -23.76 -7.11
N GLU A 331 -4.19 -24.18 -6.23
CA GLU A 331 -5.40 -23.40 -5.91
C GLU A 331 -5.05 -22.10 -5.18
N PHE A 332 -4.18 -22.15 -4.16
CA PHE A 332 -3.82 -20.96 -3.37
C PHE A 332 -2.77 -20.08 -4.08
N LYS A 333 -2.08 -20.61 -5.09
CA LYS A 333 -1.13 -19.86 -5.92
C LYS A 333 -1.80 -18.68 -6.62
N GLY A 334 -3.01 -18.86 -7.14
CA GLY A 334 -3.82 -17.78 -7.70
C GLY A 334 -4.09 -16.68 -6.69
N ALA A 335 -4.47 -17.03 -5.45
CA ALA A 335 -4.73 -16.08 -4.37
C ALA A 335 -3.49 -15.25 -4.02
N LEU A 336 -2.32 -15.88 -3.87
CA LEU A 336 -1.07 -15.16 -3.59
C LEU A 336 -0.63 -14.29 -4.77
N THR A 337 -0.86 -14.73 -6.01
CA THR A 337 -0.50 -13.93 -7.19
C THR A 337 -1.38 -12.68 -7.32
N GLU A 338 -2.69 -12.81 -7.11
CA GLU A 338 -3.58 -11.64 -7.10
C GLU A 338 -3.30 -10.71 -5.91
N GLN A 339 -3.00 -11.27 -4.73
CA GLN A 339 -2.56 -10.48 -3.58
C GLN A 339 -1.28 -9.68 -3.90
N PHE A 340 -0.30 -10.31 -4.53
CA PHE A 340 0.93 -9.65 -5.00
C PHE A 340 0.60 -8.51 -5.96
N VAL A 341 -0.23 -8.76 -6.97
CA VAL A 341 -0.63 -7.73 -7.95
C VAL A 341 -1.39 -6.59 -7.27
N CYS A 342 -2.35 -6.90 -6.38
CA CYS A 342 -3.06 -5.87 -5.61
C CYS A 342 -2.10 -4.97 -4.82
N GLN A 343 -1.12 -5.56 -4.15
CA GLN A 343 -0.09 -4.83 -3.40
C GLN A 343 0.78 -3.97 -4.32
N GLU A 344 1.25 -4.52 -5.45
CA GLU A 344 2.06 -3.78 -6.42
C GLU A 344 1.29 -2.62 -7.08
N LEU A 345 -0.01 -2.76 -7.29
CA LEU A 345 -0.83 -1.69 -7.85
C LEU A 345 -0.95 -0.47 -6.93
N GLN A 346 -0.77 -0.62 -5.62
CA GLN A 346 -0.86 0.51 -4.68
C GLN A 346 0.22 1.58 -4.93
N GLN A 347 1.38 1.23 -5.49
CA GLN A 347 2.41 2.20 -5.83
C GLN A 347 1.98 3.22 -6.89
N PHE A 348 0.90 2.94 -7.62
CA PHE A 348 0.36 3.81 -8.67
C PHE A 348 -0.87 4.61 -8.22
N SER A 349 -1.28 4.52 -6.95
CA SER A 349 -2.52 5.13 -6.44
C SER A 349 -2.61 6.65 -6.62
N ASP A 350 -1.47 7.33 -6.77
CA ASP A 350 -1.43 8.79 -7.03
C ASP A 350 -1.75 9.15 -8.49
N THR A 351 -1.58 8.22 -9.42
CA THR A 351 -1.73 8.46 -10.87
C THR A 351 -2.79 7.59 -11.51
N LEU A 352 -3.09 6.43 -10.92
CA LEU A 352 -4.04 5.45 -11.44
C LEU A 352 -5.07 5.07 -10.37
N GLN A 353 -6.30 4.87 -10.79
CA GLN A 353 -7.35 4.27 -9.97
C GLN A 353 -7.28 2.75 -10.14
N THR A 354 -6.89 2.02 -9.10
CA THR A 354 -6.49 0.60 -9.20
C THR A 354 -7.34 -0.37 -8.38
N ASN A 355 -8.18 0.13 -7.46
CA ASN A 355 -8.92 -0.71 -6.51
C ASN A 355 -10.29 -1.14 -7.05
N TYR A 356 -10.33 -1.62 -8.30
CA TYR A 356 -11.53 -2.09 -8.97
C TYR A 356 -11.32 -3.44 -9.66
N TYR A 357 -12.41 -4.19 -9.83
CA TYR A 357 -12.48 -5.39 -10.67
C TYR A 357 -13.81 -5.43 -11.42
N TRP A 358 -13.96 -6.33 -12.39
CA TRP A 358 -15.18 -6.45 -13.14
C TRP A 358 -15.66 -7.89 -13.24
N THR A 359 -16.98 -8.07 -13.14
CA THR A 359 -17.62 -9.37 -13.39
C THR A 359 -18.74 -9.21 -14.43
N SER A 360 -18.85 -10.19 -15.32
CA SER A 360 -20.03 -10.30 -16.19
C SER A 360 -21.25 -10.79 -15.38
N SER A 361 -22.44 -10.69 -15.99
CA SER A 361 -23.67 -11.27 -15.42
C SER A 361 -23.64 -12.81 -15.34
N ALA A 362 -22.72 -13.47 -16.06
CA ALA A 362 -22.63 -14.92 -16.11
C ALA A 362 -21.46 -15.47 -15.26
N THR A 363 -20.26 -15.56 -15.81
CA THR A 363 -19.15 -16.25 -15.16
C THR A 363 -17.77 -15.65 -15.41
N SER A 364 -17.69 -14.59 -16.24
CA SER A 364 -16.41 -13.98 -16.57
C SER A 364 -16.04 -12.91 -15.55
N GLU A 365 -14.78 -12.93 -15.12
CA GLU A 365 -14.20 -11.97 -14.19
C GLU A 365 -12.89 -11.42 -14.77
N ILE A 366 -12.64 -10.13 -14.59
CA ILE A 366 -11.34 -9.47 -14.77
C ILE A 366 -10.82 -9.10 -13.39
N ASP A 367 -9.64 -9.58 -13.06
CA ASP A 367 -9.08 -9.51 -11.70
C ASP A 367 -8.92 -8.08 -11.20
N PHE A 368 -8.46 -7.16 -12.08
CA PHE A 368 -8.35 -5.73 -11.78
C PHE A 368 -8.78 -4.87 -12.97
N ILE A 369 -9.36 -3.74 -12.66
CA ILE A 369 -9.65 -2.66 -13.60
C ILE A 369 -8.86 -1.43 -13.16
N ILE A 370 -8.13 -0.85 -14.11
CA ILE A 370 -7.26 0.30 -13.89
C ILE A 370 -7.80 1.46 -14.73
N SER A 371 -7.82 2.67 -14.18
CA SER A 371 -8.15 3.88 -14.94
C SER A 371 -7.14 4.99 -14.66
N ASP A 372 -6.74 5.69 -15.71
CA ASP A 372 -5.93 6.93 -15.65
C ASP A 372 -6.82 8.20 -15.67
N GLY A 373 -8.14 8.03 -15.63
CA GLY A 373 -9.14 9.10 -15.73
C GLY A 373 -9.56 9.42 -17.15
N LEU A 374 -8.86 8.91 -18.18
CA LEU A 374 -9.20 9.04 -19.59
C LEU A 374 -9.66 7.70 -20.17
N ASP A 375 -8.93 6.65 -19.86
CA ASP A 375 -9.13 5.29 -20.36
C ASP A 375 -9.32 4.30 -19.21
N VAL A 376 -9.90 3.14 -19.53
CA VAL A 376 -10.10 2.03 -18.61
C VAL A 376 -9.43 0.77 -19.16
N TYR A 377 -8.52 0.19 -18.37
CA TYR A 377 -7.70 -0.94 -18.76
C TYR A 377 -8.05 -2.18 -17.92
N PRO A 378 -8.51 -3.29 -18.55
CA PRO A 378 -8.63 -4.57 -17.86
C PRO A 378 -7.24 -5.16 -17.61
N LEU A 379 -7.00 -5.69 -16.41
CA LEU A 379 -5.80 -6.41 -16.05
C LEU A 379 -6.16 -7.80 -15.54
N GLU A 380 -5.79 -8.82 -16.31
CA GLU A 380 -5.96 -10.24 -16.01
C GLU A 380 -4.67 -10.79 -15.39
N VAL A 381 -4.80 -11.50 -14.29
CA VAL A 381 -3.67 -12.10 -13.55
C VAL A 381 -3.60 -13.61 -13.82
N LYS A 382 -2.43 -14.10 -14.16
CA LYS A 382 -2.17 -15.54 -14.31
C LYS A 382 -0.93 -15.95 -13.52
N ALA A 383 -1.09 -16.93 -12.66
CA ALA A 383 -0.02 -17.42 -11.79
C ALA A 383 1.07 -18.28 -12.51
N GLY A 384 0.93 -18.50 -13.81
CA GLY A 384 1.82 -19.34 -14.61
C GLY A 384 1.99 -18.84 -16.04
N VAL A 385 2.32 -19.76 -16.94
CA VAL A 385 2.53 -19.49 -18.39
C VAL A 385 1.29 -19.76 -19.24
N THR A 386 0.10 -19.78 -18.65
CA THR A 386 -1.15 -20.07 -19.35
C THR A 386 -1.56 -18.92 -20.26
N MET A 387 -1.74 -19.17 -21.55
CA MET A 387 -2.17 -18.18 -22.54
C MET A 387 -3.69 -17.98 -22.59
N ASN A 388 -4.47 -18.88 -22.00
CA ASN A 388 -5.93 -18.85 -22.09
C ASN A 388 -6.51 -17.76 -21.18
N ALA A 389 -7.10 -16.74 -21.78
CA ALA A 389 -7.72 -15.60 -21.11
C ALA A 389 -9.13 -15.36 -21.70
N LYS A 390 -10.04 -16.33 -21.50
CA LYS A 390 -11.43 -16.26 -22.03
C LYS A 390 -12.17 -14.99 -21.55
N SER A 391 -12.04 -14.67 -20.28
CA SER A 391 -12.66 -13.47 -19.69
C SER A 391 -12.14 -12.19 -20.32
N LEU A 392 -10.81 -12.10 -20.54
CA LEU A 392 -10.19 -10.93 -21.16
C LEU A 392 -10.64 -10.75 -22.62
N LYS A 393 -10.77 -11.86 -23.39
CA LYS A 393 -11.28 -11.82 -24.76
C LYS A 393 -12.72 -11.29 -24.78
N LEU A 394 -13.60 -11.84 -23.95
CA LEU A 394 -14.99 -11.38 -23.82
C LEU A 394 -15.08 -9.91 -23.42
N TYR A 395 -14.21 -9.46 -22.52
CA TYR A 395 -14.14 -8.07 -22.13
C TYR A 395 -13.73 -7.18 -23.32
N VAL A 396 -12.66 -7.56 -24.04
CA VAL A 396 -12.18 -6.81 -25.23
C VAL A 396 -13.25 -6.71 -26.32
N GLU A 397 -13.94 -7.81 -26.61
CA GLU A 397 -15.05 -7.82 -27.58
C GLU A 397 -16.19 -6.88 -27.17
N LYS A 398 -16.50 -6.81 -25.88
CA LYS A 398 -17.61 -6.03 -25.36
C LYS A 398 -17.31 -4.53 -25.20
N TYR A 399 -16.10 -4.18 -24.76
CA TYR A 399 -15.76 -2.82 -24.33
C TYR A 399 -14.68 -2.16 -25.18
N SER A 400 -13.99 -2.92 -26.05
CA SER A 400 -12.94 -2.42 -26.95
C SER A 400 -11.91 -1.49 -26.29
N PRO A 401 -11.27 -1.87 -25.19
CA PRO A 401 -10.35 -1.02 -24.47
C PRO A 401 -9.16 -0.61 -25.35
N LYS A 402 -8.49 0.51 -25.01
CA LYS A 402 -7.25 0.93 -25.69
C LYS A 402 -6.17 -0.13 -25.58
N TRP A 403 -5.99 -0.70 -24.39
CA TRP A 403 -5.13 -1.85 -24.10
C TRP A 403 -5.84 -2.82 -23.16
N ALA A 404 -5.67 -4.11 -23.42
CA ALA A 404 -5.99 -5.17 -22.49
C ALA A 404 -4.68 -5.74 -21.92
N ILE A 405 -4.56 -5.73 -20.59
CA ILE A 405 -3.32 -6.06 -19.91
C ILE A 405 -3.44 -7.47 -19.34
N ARG A 406 -2.39 -8.25 -19.53
CA ARG A 406 -2.21 -9.53 -18.85
C ARG A 406 -0.90 -9.49 -18.08
N THR A 407 -0.91 -9.91 -16.82
CA THR A 407 0.30 -10.16 -16.06
C THR A 407 0.42 -11.64 -15.71
N SER A 408 1.58 -12.23 -16.00
CA SER A 408 1.84 -13.65 -15.87
C SER A 408 3.35 -13.93 -15.78
N LEU A 409 3.79 -15.18 -15.90
CA LEU A 409 5.21 -15.53 -16.07
C LEU A 409 5.65 -15.56 -17.55
N LEU A 410 4.76 -15.22 -18.50
CA LEU A 410 5.14 -15.08 -19.90
C LEU A 410 6.04 -13.84 -20.09
N PRO A 411 6.95 -13.86 -21.09
CA PRO A 411 7.77 -12.72 -21.42
C PRO A 411 6.96 -11.46 -21.74
N TYR A 412 7.61 -10.29 -21.61
CA TYR A 412 7.00 -9.03 -22.04
C TYR A 412 6.66 -9.08 -23.54
N GLU A 413 5.44 -8.68 -23.86
CA GLU A 413 4.95 -8.57 -25.24
C GLU A 413 3.98 -7.39 -25.35
N ARG A 414 4.20 -6.53 -26.34
CA ARG A 414 3.27 -5.46 -26.70
C ARG A 414 2.78 -5.69 -28.14
N ASN A 415 1.54 -6.11 -28.28
CA ASN A 415 0.90 -6.40 -29.56
C ASN A 415 -0.14 -5.33 -29.87
N ALA A 416 0.22 -4.37 -30.74
CA ALA A 416 -0.65 -3.25 -31.08
C ALA A 416 -1.88 -3.68 -31.90
N GLU A 417 -1.76 -4.69 -32.78
CA GLU A 417 -2.87 -5.16 -33.59
C GLU A 417 -3.94 -5.82 -32.70
N ALA A 418 -3.51 -6.64 -31.75
CA ALA A 418 -4.41 -7.28 -30.78
C ALA A 418 -4.81 -6.38 -29.62
N LYS A 419 -4.24 -5.18 -29.51
CA LYS A 419 -4.36 -4.28 -28.32
C LYS A 419 -4.07 -5.00 -27.00
N MET A 420 -3.09 -5.89 -27.01
CA MET A 420 -2.70 -6.74 -25.88
C MET A 420 -1.33 -6.36 -25.36
N LEU A 421 -1.24 -6.16 -24.05
CA LEU A 421 0.00 -5.91 -23.35
C LEU A 421 0.23 -7.01 -22.32
N ASN A 422 1.27 -7.82 -22.50
CA ASN A 422 1.71 -8.79 -21.50
C ASN A 422 2.88 -8.20 -20.72
N ILE A 423 2.68 -7.93 -19.43
CA ILE A 423 3.73 -7.48 -18.52
C ILE A 423 4.05 -8.65 -17.58
N PRO A 424 5.29 -9.18 -17.58
CA PRO A 424 5.64 -10.21 -16.62
C PRO A 424 5.41 -9.77 -15.16
N LEU A 425 4.94 -10.67 -14.30
CA LEU A 425 4.73 -10.38 -12.86
C LEU A 425 5.94 -9.68 -12.24
N TYR A 426 7.14 -10.17 -12.54
CA TYR A 426 8.40 -9.61 -12.04
C TYR A 426 8.79 -8.25 -12.67
N MET A 427 7.99 -7.73 -13.59
CA MET A 427 8.18 -6.41 -14.21
C MET A 427 6.98 -5.48 -14.02
N LEU A 428 6.00 -5.82 -13.16
CA LEU A 428 4.76 -5.05 -13.01
C LEU A 428 5.03 -3.58 -12.61
N PHE A 429 6.16 -3.28 -12.00
CA PHE A 429 6.59 -1.92 -11.67
C PHE A 429 6.80 -0.98 -12.88
N VAL A 430 6.78 -1.49 -14.13
CA VAL A 430 6.84 -0.64 -15.33
C VAL A 430 5.46 -0.22 -15.83
N LEU A 431 4.37 -0.76 -15.25
CA LEU A 431 2.99 -0.57 -15.72
C LEU A 431 2.63 0.91 -15.96
N GLY A 432 2.89 1.79 -15.01
CA GLY A 432 2.58 3.22 -15.16
C GLY A 432 3.22 3.81 -16.41
N LYS A 433 4.51 3.54 -16.61
CA LYS A 433 5.25 4.02 -17.78
C LYS A 433 4.71 3.44 -19.11
N GLU A 434 4.26 2.18 -19.11
CA GLU A 434 3.68 1.57 -20.30
C GLU A 434 2.34 2.19 -20.70
N LEU A 435 1.59 2.73 -19.75
CA LEU A 435 0.33 3.42 -20.02
C LEU A 435 0.53 4.90 -20.44
N GLU A 436 1.59 5.56 -19.93
CA GLU A 436 1.92 6.96 -20.25
C GLU A 436 2.47 7.15 -21.67
N THR A 437 3.10 6.15 -22.27
CA THR A 437 3.86 6.26 -23.53
C THR A 437 2.99 6.56 -24.76
N GLU A 438 1.66 6.77 -24.63
CA GLU A 438 0.73 7.05 -25.72
C GLU A 438 -0.24 8.22 -25.46
N SER A 439 0.01 9.03 -24.44
CA SER A 439 -0.77 10.27 -24.20
C SER A 439 -0.29 11.44 -25.04
#